data_d93ad5c82266968d09ff8936f8c29a81
#
_entry.id   d93ad5c82266968d09ff8936f8c29a81
#
_cell.length_a   1.000
_cell.length_b   1.000
_cell.length_c   1.000
_cell.angle_alpha   90.00
_cell.angle_beta   90.00
_cell.angle_gamma   90.00
#
_symmetry.space_group_name_H-M   'P 1'
#
loop_
_entity.id
_entity.type
_entity.pdbx_description
1 polymer ?
#
loop_
_entity_poly.entity_id
_entity_poly.type
_entity_poly.pdbx_seq_one_letter_code
_entity_poly.pdbx_strand_id
1 'polypeptide(L)'
;MITKIIPIVVLISVFYIGSIYSSKSLSKKLEKKSKIFHDPVIDNYLKAFQSILDLGKLQVFVLNEKQINGLVTPNGNIYITQGFINQYKLGKVSGVELTSVIAHELGHLALGHTKKRLITFSAISAISMVMSTILSRLLPYIGAIIGRYLSQVLISGLSRKDEFEADSYAAALLIKSGIGTAPQISLLRKLEQLTGIVS
;
A
#
# COMPACT_ATOMS: atom_id res chain seq x y z
N MET A 1 -14.32 13.24 -33.59
CA MET A 1 -14.00 12.17 -32.60
C MET A 1 -13.14 12.68 -31.45
N ILE A 2 -12.13 13.49 -31.72
CA ILE A 2 -11.19 14.06 -30.70
C ILE A 2 -11.90 14.92 -29.65
N THR A 3 -12.86 15.76 -30.03
CA THR A 3 -13.60 16.65 -29.11
C THR A 3 -14.40 15.91 -28.03
N LYS A 4 -14.80 14.65 -28.25
CA LYS A 4 -15.52 13.83 -27.26
C LYS A 4 -14.59 13.17 -26.24
N ILE A 5 -13.30 13.06 -26.54
CA ILE A 5 -12.29 12.44 -25.68
C ILE A 5 -11.68 13.47 -24.71
N ILE A 6 -11.63 14.74 -25.11
CA ILE A 6 -11.06 15.83 -24.29
C ILE A 6 -11.67 15.91 -22.89
N PRO A 7 -13.00 15.90 -22.69
CA PRO A 7 -13.59 15.97 -21.37
C PRO A 7 -13.20 14.80 -20.46
N ILE A 8 -13.04 13.60 -21.01
CA ILE A 8 -12.65 12.40 -20.27
C ILE A 8 -11.18 12.51 -19.82
N VAL A 9 -10.31 12.97 -20.72
CA VAL A 9 -8.88 13.18 -20.39
C VAL A 9 -8.72 14.25 -19.31
N VAL A 10 -9.45 15.37 -19.44
CA VAL A 10 -9.46 16.44 -18.43
C VAL A 10 -9.94 15.89 -17.08
N LEU A 11 -11.02 15.11 -17.05
CA LEU A 11 -11.56 14.54 -15.83
C LEU A 11 -10.56 13.59 -15.16
N ILE A 12 -9.93 12.69 -15.92
CA ILE A 12 -8.86 11.79 -15.41
C ILE A 12 -7.71 12.62 -14.84
N SER A 13 -7.29 13.67 -15.55
CA SER A 13 -6.19 14.55 -15.11
C SER A 13 -6.52 15.27 -13.80
N VAL A 14 -7.74 15.77 -13.64
CA VAL A 14 -8.21 16.42 -12.41
C VAL A 14 -8.21 15.42 -11.23
N PHE A 15 -8.74 14.21 -11.43
CA PHE A 15 -8.71 13.18 -10.39
C PHE A 15 -7.27 12.75 -10.04
N TYR A 16 -6.41 12.63 -11.03
CA TYR A 16 -5.00 12.28 -10.82
C TYR A 16 -4.25 13.35 -10.03
N ILE A 17 -4.39 14.62 -10.41
CA ILE A 17 -3.78 15.75 -9.69
C ILE A 17 -4.34 15.83 -8.27
N GLY A 18 -5.64 15.68 -8.08
CA GLY A 18 -6.27 15.63 -6.77
C GLY A 18 -5.73 14.49 -5.88
N SER A 19 -5.50 13.33 -6.47
CA SER A 19 -4.95 12.16 -5.78
C SER A 19 -3.48 12.39 -5.36
N ILE A 20 -2.67 13.02 -6.21
CA ILE A 20 -1.29 13.39 -5.86
C ILE A 20 -1.27 14.41 -4.72
N TYR A 21 -2.12 15.43 -4.78
CA TYR A 21 -2.21 16.44 -3.73
C TYR A 21 -2.65 15.83 -2.39
N SER A 22 -3.66 14.97 -2.44
CA SER A 22 -4.14 14.23 -1.28
C SER A 22 -3.06 13.32 -0.68
N SER A 23 -2.31 12.61 -1.52
CA SER A 23 -1.19 11.76 -1.10
C SER A 23 -0.07 12.56 -0.42
N LYS A 24 0.32 13.71 -0.98
CA LYS A 24 1.32 14.60 -0.35
C LYS A 24 0.82 15.18 0.99
N SER A 25 -0.46 15.54 1.06
CA SER A 25 -1.08 16.01 2.30
C SER A 25 -1.12 14.91 3.36
N LEU A 26 -1.44 13.68 2.95
CA LEU A 26 -1.43 12.50 3.82
C LEU A 26 -0.02 12.24 4.36
N SER A 27 1.00 12.20 3.50
CA SER A 27 2.39 11.99 3.92
C SER A 27 2.82 13.01 4.98
N LYS A 28 2.51 14.30 4.78
CA LYS A 28 2.80 15.35 5.78
C LYS A 28 2.05 15.15 7.10
N LYS A 29 0.79 14.67 7.05
CA LYS A 29 0.00 14.37 8.26
C LYS A 29 0.57 13.17 9.02
N LEU A 30 0.98 12.13 8.29
CA LEU A 30 1.61 10.94 8.86
C LEU A 30 2.93 11.30 9.55
N GLU A 31 3.77 12.09 8.89
CA GLU A 31 5.06 12.54 9.42
C GLU A 31 4.91 13.32 10.74
N LYS A 32 3.91 14.20 10.83
CA LYS A 32 3.61 14.95 12.07
C LYS A 32 3.07 14.08 13.21
N LYS A 33 2.45 12.94 12.91
CA LYS A 33 1.80 12.04 13.87
C LYS A 33 2.64 10.81 14.22
N SER A 34 3.81 10.67 13.63
CA SER A 34 4.68 9.52 13.79
C SER A 34 5.98 9.88 14.50
N LYS A 35 6.61 8.87 15.07
CA LYS A 35 7.95 8.96 15.69
C LYS A 35 8.88 8.00 14.95
N ILE A 36 10.14 8.41 14.77
CA ILE A 36 11.16 7.52 14.20
C ILE A 36 11.30 6.30 15.12
N PHE A 37 11.36 5.14 14.52
CA PHE A 37 11.59 3.87 15.20
C PHE A 37 13.02 3.41 14.96
N HIS A 38 13.71 3.06 16.03
CA HIS A 38 15.05 2.49 16.01
C HIS A 38 15.04 1.16 16.75
N ASP A 39 15.58 0.15 16.08
CA ASP A 39 15.79 -1.18 16.62
C ASP A 39 17.05 -1.77 15.99
N PRO A 40 18.03 -2.25 16.78
CA PRO A 40 19.34 -2.72 16.26
C PRO A 40 19.22 -3.84 15.22
N VAL A 41 18.27 -4.75 15.39
CA VAL A 41 18.05 -5.87 14.45
C VAL A 41 17.49 -5.32 13.13
N ILE A 42 16.44 -4.50 13.22
CA ILE A 42 15.77 -3.94 12.05
C ILE A 42 16.68 -2.96 11.32
N ASP A 43 17.37 -2.07 12.04
CA ASP A 43 18.29 -1.08 11.47
C ASP A 43 19.44 -1.75 10.69
N ASN A 44 19.92 -2.91 11.15
CA ASN A 44 20.94 -3.67 10.44
C ASN A 44 20.43 -4.21 9.09
N TYR A 45 19.22 -4.78 9.06
CA TYR A 45 18.61 -5.24 7.81
C TYR A 45 18.21 -4.11 6.89
N LEU A 46 17.79 -2.97 7.42
CA LEU A 46 17.53 -1.78 6.60
C LEU A 46 18.77 -1.32 5.84
N LYS A 47 19.96 -1.36 6.46
CA LYS A 47 21.23 -1.07 5.78
C LYS A 47 21.50 -2.06 4.65
N ALA A 48 21.24 -3.36 4.88
CA ALA A 48 21.38 -4.37 3.84
C ALA A 48 20.41 -4.11 2.67
N PHE A 49 19.15 -3.79 2.95
CA PHE A 49 18.15 -3.42 1.93
C PHE A 49 18.57 -2.18 1.13
N GLN A 50 19.08 -1.15 1.81
CA GLN A 50 19.59 0.07 1.16
C GLN A 50 20.71 -0.27 0.17
N SER A 51 21.67 -1.12 0.57
CA SER A 51 22.76 -1.55 -0.29
C SER A 51 22.30 -2.40 -1.47
N ILE A 52 21.36 -3.34 -1.25
CA ILE A 52 20.85 -4.24 -2.31
C ILE A 52 20.04 -3.49 -3.35
N LEU A 53 19.28 -2.48 -2.91
CA LEU A 53 18.32 -1.74 -3.74
C LEU A 53 18.87 -0.42 -4.28
N ASP A 54 20.10 -0.06 -3.93
CA ASP A 54 20.73 1.24 -4.23
C ASP A 54 19.83 2.42 -3.83
N LEU A 55 19.22 2.31 -2.65
CA LEU A 55 18.33 3.33 -2.12
C LEU A 55 19.06 4.25 -1.14
N GLY A 56 18.60 5.49 -1.07
CA GLY A 56 18.98 6.41 0.00
C GLY A 56 18.59 5.89 1.38
N LYS A 57 18.72 6.75 2.40
CA LYS A 57 18.44 6.37 3.79
C LYS A 57 16.96 5.95 3.96
N LEU A 58 16.73 4.69 4.28
CA LEU A 58 15.43 4.18 4.69
C LEU A 58 15.17 4.54 6.15
N GLN A 59 13.96 4.99 6.45
CA GLN A 59 13.54 5.30 7.81
C GLN A 59 12.19 4.65 8.10
N VAL A 60 12.10 4.04 9.28
CA VAL A 60 10.85 3.47 9.80
C VAL A 60 10.28 4.40 10.84
N PHE A 61 8.99 4.63 10.74
CA PHE A 61 8.22 5.48 11.66
C PHE A 61 7.11 4.65 12.32
N VAL A 62 6.76 5.01 13.54
CA VAL A 62 5.63 4.41 14.25
C VAL A 62 4.43 5.36 14.19
N LEU A 63 3.32 4.84 13.68
CA LEU A 63 2.01 5.50 13.71
C LEU A 63 1.26 5.09 14.98
N ASN A 64 0.66 6.06 15.65
CA ASN A 64 -0.16 5.80 16.84
C ASN A 64 -1.54 5.24 16.48
N GLU A 65 -1.55 4.02 15.92
CA GLU A 65 -2.77 3.28 15.55
C GLU A 65 -2.74 1.89 16.18
N LYS A 66 -3.91 1.41 16.62
CA LYS A 66 -4.04 0.12 17.34
C LYS A 66 -4.06 -1.09 16.39
N GLN A 67 -4.47 -0.91 15.15
CA GLN A 67 -4.50 -1.99 14.16
C GLN A 67 -3.09 -2.45 13.84
N ILE A 68 -2.94 -3.72 13.44
CA ILE A 68 -1.67 -4.28 12.97
C ILE A 68 -1.57 -3.99 11.48
N ASN A 69 -0.67 -3.07 11.10
CA ASN A 69 -0.52 -2.68 9.70
C ASN A 69 0.86 -2.08 9.43
N GLY A 70 1.29 -2.16 8.16
CA GLY A 70 2.41 -1.43 7.59
C GLY A 70 1.94 -0.59 6.41
N LEU A 71 2.68 0.43 6.06
CA LEU A 71 2.45 1.18 4.82
C LEU A 71 3.73 1.90 4.39
N VAL A 72 3.91 2.06 3.10
CA VAL A 72 4.96 2.87 2.49
C VAL A 72 4.34 4.07 1.77
N THR A 73 4.95 5.23 1.94
CA THR A 73 4.54 6.44 1.22
C THR A 73 5.37 6.62 -0.06
N PRO A 74 4.87 7.37 -1.06
CA PRO A 74 5.60 7.58 -2.31
C PRO A 74 6.98 8.23 -2.16
N ASN A 75 7.26 8.90 -1.04
CA ASN A 75 8.57 9.47 -0.70
C ASN A 75 9.54 8.48 -0.03
N GLY A 76 9.16 7.19 0.07
CA GLY A 76 10.01 6.13 0.62
C GLY A 76 9.99 5.98 2.14
N ASN A 77 9.19 6.78 2.86
CA ASN A 77 9.04 6.59 4.30
C ASN A 77 8.17 5.37 4.60
N ILE A 78 8.64 4.51 5.50
CA ILE A 78 7.96 3.29 5.94
C ILE A 78 7.31 3.56 7.29
N TYR A 79 6.05 3.22 7.42
CA TYR A 79 5.30 3.39 8.66
C TYR A 79 4.79 2.03 9.15
N ILE A 80 5.02 1.77 10.43
CA ILE A 80 4.51 0.60 11.14
C ILE A 80 3.59 1.10 12.26
N THR A 81 2.47 0.48 12.45
CA THR A 81 1.52 0.90 13.47
C THR A 81 1.98 0.52 14.88
N GLN A 82 1.55 1.29 15.88
CA GLN A 82 1.82 0.98 17.29
C GLN A 82 1.27 -0.40 17.69
N GLY A 83 0.14 -0.82 17.10
CA GLY A 83 -0.41 -2.16 17.32
C GLY A 83 0.58 -3.25 16.91
N PHE A 84 1.27 -3.09 15.77
CA PHE A 84 2.30 -4.02 15.32
C PHE A 84 3.54 -4.01 16.22
N ILE A 85 4.02 -2.82 16.57
CA ILE A 85 5.16 -2.66 17.51
C ILE A 85 4.85 -3.27 18.87
N ASN A 86 3.61 -3.20 19.34
CA ASN A 86 3.21 -3.84 20.57
C ASN A 86 3.31 -5.37 20.50
N GLN A 87 2.93 -6.00 19.36
CA GLN A 87 3.11 -7.45 19.17
C GLN A 87 4.60 -7.84 19.16
N TYR A 88 5.43 -6.99 18.55
CA TYR A 88 6.89 -7.15 18.59
C TYR A 88 7.42 -7.08 20.03
N LYS A 89 7.06 -6.06 20.79
CA LYS A 89 7.48 -5.89 22.20
C LYS A 89 7.00 -7.00 23.10
N LEU A 90 5.85 -7.61 22.81
CA LEU A 90 5.32 -8.77 23.53
C LEU A 90 5.98 -10.10 23.12
N GLY A 91 6.95 -10.07 22.19
CA GLY A 91 7.62 -11.27 21.69
C GLY A 91 6.76 -12.18 20.80
N LYS A 92 5.55 -11.75 20.43
CA LYS A 92 4.67 -12.50 19.52
C LYS A 92 5.15 -12.42 18.07
N VAL A 93 5.79 -11.32 17.72
CA VAL A 93 6.44 -11.10 16.43
C VAL A 93 7.91 -10.83 16.67
N SER A 94 8.80 -11.48 15.96
CA SER A 94 10.25 -11.27 16.04
C SER A 94 10.70 -10.08 15.19
N GLY A 95 11.92 -9.56 15.43
CA GLY A 95 12.49 -8.48 14.62
C GLY A 95 12.66 -8.84 13.14
N VAL A 96 13.02 -10.10 12.84
CA VAL A 96 13.13 -10.60 11.46
C VAL A 96 11.76 -10.71 10.77
N GLU A 97 10.72 -11.10 11.51
CA GLU A 97 9.35 -11.11 10.99
C GLU A 97 8.86 -9.68 10.72
N LEU A 98 9.15 -8.73 11.61
CA LEU A 98 8.82 -7.32 11.37
C LEU A 98 9.61 -6.76 10.17
N THR A 99 10.87 -7.20 9.99
CA THR A 99 11.68 -6.85 8.81
C THR A 99 11.05 -7.40 7.52
N SER A 100 10.38 -8.55 7.55
CA SER A 100 9.68 -9.08 6.37
C SER A 100 8.49 -8.22 5.94
N VAL A 101 7.79 -7.56 6.88
CA VAL A 101 6.79 -6.55 6.54
C VAL A 101 7.42 -5.37 5.82
N ILE A 102 8.55 -4.90 6.31
CA ILE A 102 9.27 -3.79 5.67
C ILE A 102 9.69 -4.17 4.24
N ALA A 103 10.16 -5.40 4.04
CA ALA A 103 10.49 -5.90 2.70
C ALA A 103 9.27 -5.93 1.77
N HIS A 104 8.09 -6.31 2.28
CA HIS A 104 6.83 -6.29 1.55
C HIS A 104 6.42 -4.85 1.17
N GLU A 105 6.48 -3.92 2.10
CA GLU A 105 6.20 -2.51 1.84
C GLU A 105 7.18 -1.90 0.81
N LEU A 106 8.47 -2.27 0.88
CA LEU A 106 9.45 -1.89 -0.13
C LEU A 106 9.13 -2.50 -1.50
N GLY A 107 8.51 -3.67 -1.56
CA GLY A 107 7.98 -4.26 -2.78
C GLY A 107 6.93 -3.35 -3.44
N HIS A 108 5.97 -2.85 -2.68
CA HIS A 108 4.97 -1.89 -3.18
C HIS A 108 5.61 -0.61 -3.72
N LEU A 109 6.66 -0.12 -3.06
CA LEU A 109 7.39 1.06 -3.50
C LEU A 109 8.17 0.80 -4.78
N ALA A 110 8.97 -0.27 -4.82
CA ALA A 110 9.86 -0.62 -5.92
C ALA A 110 9.10 -0.96 -7.22
N LEU A 111 7.97 -1.67 -7.08
CA LEU A 111 7.10 -2.02 -8.19
C LEU A 111 6.16 -0.87 -8.61
N GLY A 112 6.22 0.26 -7.91
CA GLY A 112 5.42 1.44 -8.22
C GLY A 112 3.93 1.24 -8.01
N HIS A 113 3.51 0.29 -7.17
CA HIS A 113 2.11 -0.03 -6.92
C HIS A 113 1.33 1.18 -6.41
N THR A 114 1.91 2.00 -5.54
CA THR A 114 1.27 3.22 -5.02
C THR A 114 0.95 4.20 -6.15
N LYS A 115 1.90 4.43 -7.07
CA LYS A 115 1.69 5.31 -8.22
C LYS A 115 0.67 4.73 -9.19
N LYS A 116 0.79 3.44 -9.50
CA LYS A 116 -0.15 2.71 -10.35
C LYS A 116 -1.57 2.74 -9.79
N ARG A 117 -1.74 2.50 -8.48
CA ARG A 117 -3.04 2.59 -7.78
C ARG A 117 -3.65 3.99 -7.90
N LEU A 118 -2.86 5.06 -7.75
CA LEU A 118 -3.34 6.44 -7.93
C LEU A 118 -3.89 6.68 -9.33
N ILE A 119 -3.15 6.27 -10.38
CA ILE A 119 -3.57 6.43 -11.77
C ILE A 119 -4.82 5.60 -12.05
N THR A 120 -4.81 4.33 -11.66
CA THR A 120 -5.93 3.39 -11.90
C THR A 120 -7.19 3.83 -11.16
N PHE A 121 -7.07 4.22 -9.89
CA PHE A 121 -8.19 4.72 -9.10
C PHE A 121 -8.78 5.99 -9.73
N SER A 122 -7.94 6.90 -10.19
CA SER A 122 -8.38 8.13 -10.87
C SER A 122 -9.13 7.81 -12.17
N ALA A 123 -8.61 6.88 -12.98
CA ALA A 123 -9.26 6.45 -14.21
C ALA A 123 -10.60 5.75 -13.95
N ILE A 124 -10.62 4.80 -13.00
CA ILE A 124 -11.86 4.08 -12.63
C ILE A 124 -12.90 5.06 -12.08
N SER A 125 -12.50 6.01 -11.22
CA SER A 125 -13.40 7.01 -10.67
C SER A 125 -14.02 7.90 -11.76
N ALA A 126 -13.21 8.35 -12.73
CA ALA A 126 -13.67 9.15 -13.86
C ALA A 126 -14.65 8.36 -14.75
N ILE A 127 -14.32 7.12 -15.11
CA ILE A 127 -15.17 6.25 -15.91
C ILE A 127 -16.48 5.95 -15.17
N SER A 128 -16.40 5.63 -13.86
CA SER A 128 -17.58 5.34 -13.03
C SER A 128 -18.52 6.54 -12.93
N MET A 129 -17.98 7.76 -12.85
CA MET A 129 -18.78 8.96 -12.81
C MET A 129 -19.55 9.16 -14.14
N VAL A 130 -18.89 8.97 -15.28
CA VAL A 130 -19.54 9.05 -16.61
C VAL A 130 -20.59 7.95 -16.76
N MET A 131 -20.24 6.72 -16.44
CA MET A 131 -21.17 5.58 -16.52
C MET A 131 -22.38 5.75 -15.60
N SER A 132 -22.16 6.18 -14.36
CA SER A 132 -23.24 6.46 -13.40
C SER A 132 -24.21 7.52 -13.95
N THR A 133 -23.68 8.58 -14.58
CA THR A 133 -24.51 9.64 -15.19
C THR A 133 -25.36 9.11 -16.33
N ILE A 134 -24.81 8.26 -17.19
CA ILE A 134 -25.52 7.65 -18.32
C ILE A 134 -26.57 6.65 -17.81
N LEU A 135 -26.16 5.73 -16.91
CA LEU A 135 -27.05 4.71 -16.35
C LEU A 135 -28.19 5.31 -15.53
N SER A 136 -27.96 6.39 -14.80
CA SER A 136 -29.02 7.07 -14.03
C SER A 136 -30.11 7.69 -14.91
N ARG A 137 -29.80 8.01 -16.17
CA ARG A 137 -30.81 8.45 -17.14
C ARG A 137 -31.69 7.31 -17.68
N LEU A 138 -31.10 6.10 -17.80
CA LEU A 138 -31.77 4.91 -18.32
C LEU A 138 -32.50 4.13 -17.21
N LEU A 139 -31.85 4.01 -16.04
CA LEU A 139 -32.29 3.24 -14.87
C LEU A 139 -32.13 4.09 -13.61
N PRO A 140 -33.10 4.97 -13.28
CA PRO A 140 -33.04 5.76 -12.06
C PRO A 140 -32.87 4.87 -10.83
N TYR A 141 -31.99 5.25 -9.88
CA TYR A 141 -31.61 4.54 -8.65
C TYR A 141 -30.72 3.29 -8.79
N ILE A 142 -30.85 2.48 -9.86
CA ILE A 142 -30.10 1.22 -10.03
C ILE A 142 -28.73 1.49 -10.67
N GLY A 143 -28.65 2.45 -11.59
CA GLY A 143 -27.41 2.76 -12.34
C GLY A 143 -26.24 3.15 -11.45
N ALA A 144 -26.48 3.93 -10.39
CA ALA A 144 -25.45 4.32 -9.43
C ALA A 144 -24.93 3.13 -8.61
N ILE A 145 -25.80 2.19 -8.25
CA ILE A 145 -25.45 0.97 -7.50
C ILE A 145 -24.56 0.06 -8.36
N ILE A 146 -24.95 -0.17 -9.61
CA ILE A 146 -24.17 -1.00 -10.55
C ILE A 146 -22.79 -0.39 -10.80
N GLY A 147 -22.70 0.93 -11.04
CA GLY A 147 -21.43 1.62 -11.25
C GLY A 147 -20.49 1.50 -10.05
N ARG A 148 -21.02 1.62 -8.83
CA ARG A 148 -20.25 1.45 -7.59
C ARG A 148 -19.73 0.01 -7.42
N TYR A 149 -20.60 -0.98 -7.66
CA TYR A 149 -20.23 -2.40 -7.55
C TYR A 149 -19.14 -2.79 -8.55
N LEU A 150 -19.28 -2.41 -9.82
CA LEU A 150 -18.27 -2.65 -10.86
C LEU A 150 -16.91 -2.03 -10.49
N SER A 151 -16.91 -0.78 -10.00
CA SER A 151 -15.69 -0.11 -9.56
C SER A 151 -15.01 -0.88 -8.43
N GLN A 152 -15.77 -1.37 -7.46
CA GLN A 152 -15.25 -2.10 -6.32
C GLN A 152 -14.64 -3.45 -6.72
N VAL A 153 -15.27 -4.18 -7.65
CA VAL A 153 -14.74 -5.44 -8.18
C VAL A 153 -13.43 -5.22 -8.95
N LEU A 154 -13.35 -4.20 -9.78
CA LEU A 154 -12.14 -3.86 -10.53
C LEU A 154 -10.97 -3.49 -9.61
N ILE A 155 -11.23 -2.64 -8.61
CA ILE A 155 -10.20 -2.21 -7.64
C ILE A 155 -9.69 -3.39 -6.82
N SER A 156 -10.58 -4.27 -6.34
CA SER A 156 -10.18 -5.43 -5.53
C SER A 156 -9.37 -6.46 -6.30
N GLY A 157 -9.66 -6.66 -7.59
CA GLY A 157 -8.90 -7.58 -8.44
C GLY A 157 -7.47 -7.09 -8.69
N LEU A 158 -7.28 -5.81 -8.93
CA LEU A 158 -5.96 -5.20 -9.09
C LEU A 158 -5.15 -5.24 -7.78
N SER A 159 -5.81 -5.02 -6.65
CA SER A 159 -5.16 -5.07 -5.34
C SER A 159 -4.54 -6.44 -5.05
N ARG A 160 -5.25 -7.53 -5.31
CA ARG A 160 -4.72 -8.90 -5.08
C ARG A 160 -3.46 -9.21 -5.89
N LYS A 161 -3.42 -8.76 -7.15
CA LYS A 161 -2.22 -8.94 -7.98
C LYS A 161 -1.04 -8.16 -7.42
N ASP A 162 -1.25 -6.91 -7.01
CA ASP A 162 -0.22 -6.07 -6.43
C ASP A 162 0.33 -6.66 -5.12
N GLU A 163 -0.52 -7.28 -4.27
CA GLU A 163 -0.08 -7.98 -3.05
C GLU A 163 0.81 -9.18 -3.38
N PHE A 164 0.40 -10.01 -4.35
CA PHE A 164 1.20 -11.17 -4.76
C PHE A 164 2.56 -10.76 -5.34
N GLU A 165 2.61 -9.69 -6.13
CA GLU A 165 3.86 -9.13 -6.66
C GLU A 165 4.75 -8.58 -5.51
N ALA A 166 4.17 -7.90 -4.52
CA ALA A 166 4.88 -7.39 -3.35
C ALA A 166 5.44 -8.51 -2.47
N ASP A 167 4.68 -9.58 -2.25
CA ASP A 167 5.13 -10.77 -1.51
C ASP A 167 6.29 -11.46 -2.21
N SER A 168 6.22 -11.62 -3.53
CA SER A 168 7.28 -12.21 -4.34
C SER A 168 8.56 -11.37 -4.30
N TYR A 169 8.41 -10.03 -4.35
CA TYR A 169 9.52 -9.09 -4.22
C TYR A 169 10.15 -9.17 -2.83
N ALA A 170 9.32 -9.20 -1.78
CA ALA A 170 9.78 -9.33 -0.40
C ALA A 170 10.58 -10.63 -0.22
N ALA A 171 10.08 -11.75 -0.71
CA ALA A 171 10.78 -13.03 -0.64
C ALA A 171 12.17 -12.95 -1.30
N ALA A 172 12.26 -12.36 -2.50
CA ALA A 172 13.53 -12.18 -3.20
C ALA A 172 14.51 -11.27 -2.42
N LEU A 173 14.01 -10.17 -1.85
CA LEU A 173 14.80 -9.24 -1.05
C LEU A 173 15.32 -9.90 0.24
N LEU A 174 14.46 -10.65 0.94
CA LEU A 174 14.82 -11.41 2.15
C LEU A 174 15.87 -12.47 1.87
N ILE A 175 15.79 -13.19 0.76
CA ILE A 175 16.81 -14.15 0.33
C ILE A 175 18.14 -13.44 0.07
N LYS A 176 18.13 -12.35 -0.70
CA LYS A 176 19.35 -11.57 -1.02
C LYS A 176 20.01 -10.96 0.22
N SER A 177 19.26 -10.63 1.24
CA SER A 177 19.75 -10.08 2.52
C SER A 177 20.20 -11.15 3.52
N GLY A 178 20.12 -12.44 3.15
CA GLY A 178 20.52 -13.55 4.03
C GLY A 178 19.50 -13.94 5.10
N ILE A 179 18.29 -13.33 5.09
CA ILE A 179 17.22 -13.64 6.05
C ILE A 179 16.49 -14.94 5.66
N GLY A 180 16.27 -15.16 4.34
CA GLY A 180 15.44 -16.23 3.83
C GLY A 180 13.94 -15.94 3.98
N THR A 181 13.07 -16.84 3.48
CA THR A 181 11.61 -16.64 3.42
C THR A 181 10.85 -17.13 4.64
N ALA A 182 11.48 -17.90 5.51
CA ALA A 182 10.84 -18.49 6.69
C ALA A 182 10.15 -17.44 7.62
N PRO A 183 10.76 -16.26 7.90
CA PRO A 183 10.10 -15.23 8.71
C PRO A 183 8.84 -14.66 8.05
N GLN A 184 8.82 -14.47 6.73
CA GLN A 184 7.64 -14.00 6.00
C GLN A 184 6.49 -15.00 6.12
N ILE A 185 6.75 -16.29 5.89
CA ILE A 185 5.74 -17.35 6.00
C ILE A 185 5.24 -17.47 7.45
N SER A 186 6.14 -17.42 8.42
CA SER A 186 5.78 -17.45 9.84
C SER A 186 4.88 -16.28 10.21
N LEU A 187 5.22 -15.09 9.76
CA LEU A 187 4.45 -13.89 10.05
C LEU A 187 3.04 -13.96 9.44
N LEU A 188 2.90 -14.39 8.18
CA LEU A 188 1.58 -14.52 7.53
C LEU A 188 0.64 -15.39 8.36
N ARG A 189 1.11 -16.56 8.83
CA ARG A 189 0.34 -17.44 9.72
C ARG A 189 -0.03 -16.79 11.05
N LYS A 190 0.88 -16.00 11.63
CA LYS A 190 0.62 -15.26 12.88
C LYS A 190 -0.38 -14.14 12.67
N LEU A 191 -0.33 -13.43 11.54
CA LEU A 191 -1.25 -12.35 11.23
C LEU A 191 -2.70 -12.84 11.11
N GLU A 192 -2.93 -13.99 10.49
CA GLU A 192 -4.26 -14.63 10.48
C GLU A 192 -4.81 -14.83 11.89
N GLN A 193 -3.97 -15.30 12.82
CA GLN A 193 -4.36 -15.51 14.22
C GLN A 193 -4.55 -14.18 14.99
N LEU A 194 -3.71 -13.18 14.75
CA LEU A 194 -3.73 -11.90 15.46
C LEU A 194 -4.83 -10.96 14.97
N THR A 195 -5.22 -11.05 13.71
CA THR A 195 -6.21 -10.16 13.10
C THR A 195 -7.60 -10.81 12.99
N GLY A 196 -7.68 -12.14 13.08
CA GLY A 196 -8.92 -12.89 12.86
C GLY A 196 -9.40 -12.88 11.40
N ILE A 197 -8.57 -12.40 10.48
CA ILE A 197 -8.88 -12.35 9.04
C ILE A 197 -8.22 -13.57 8.41
N VAL A 198 -9.05 -14.49 7.88
CA VAL A 198 -8.58 -15.61 7.06
C VAL A 198 -8.35 -15.09 5.64
N SER A 199 -7.13 -15.25 5.12
CA SER A 199 -6.73 -14.86 3.76
C SER A 199 -7.28 -15.80 2.68
#